data_575e648551c5c1991212a2186ae13ee2
#
_entry.id   575e648551c5c1991212a2186ae13ee2
#
_cell.length_a   1.000
_cell.length_b   1.000
_cell.length_c   1.000
_cell.angle_alpha   90.00
_cell.angle_beta   90.00
_cell.angle_gamma   90.00
#
_symmetry.space_group_name_H-M   'P 1'
#
loop_
_entity.id
_entity.type
_entity.pdbx_description
1 polymer ?
#
loop_
_entity_poly.entity_id
_entity_poly.type
_entity_poly.pdbx_seq_one_letter_code
_entity_poly.pdbx_strand_id
1 'polypeptide(L)'
;MVLTKSELVSSLQHEVRILLHLASKIDRAMLDYRPTPKQRSTLELLKYLSYMGPTLVKLALGKVERGDPGVWMAVRDAAEARDFDETLAAIAAHTETYATLLADVSDEDLRAEFEGFSGKTTRGAFLVNLVLCGCAAYRTQLFLYLKACGREELTTANLWRGVDAPAAV
;
A
#
# COMPACT_ATOMS: atom_id res chain seq x y z
N MET A 1 -3.44 -4.24 -24.03
CA MET A 1 -3.10 -4.34 -22.59
C MET A 1 -3.51 -3.03 -21.93
N VAL A 2 -4.11 -3.06 -20.75
CA VAL A 2 -4.60 -1.84 -20.08
C VAL A 2 -3.47 -1.07 -19.41
N LEU A 3 -2.45 -1.77 -18.87
CA LEU A 3 -1.27 -1.19 -18.25
C LEU A 3 -0.01 -1.92 -18.74
N THR A 4 1.01 -1.15 -19.09
CA THR A 4 2.38 -1.63 -19.27
C THR A 4 3.05 -1.81 -17.90
N LYS A 5 4.18 -2.52 -17.85
CA LYS A 5 4.99 -2.60 -16.63
C LYS A 5 5.34 -1.24 -16.06
N SER A 6 5.79 -0.31 -16.92
CA SER A 6 6.20 1.02 -16.46
C SER A 6 5.03 1.83 -15.90
N GLU A 7 3.85 1.74 -16.48
CA GLU A 7 2.63 2.38 -15.96
C GLU A 7 2.20 1.76 -14.62
N LEU A 8 2.31 0.43 -14.48
CA LEU A 8 2.03 -0.25 -13.21
C LEU A 8 2.99 0.21 -12.11
N VAL A 9 4.31 0.24 -12.38
CA VAL A 9 5.31 0.73 -11.42
C VAL A 9 5.03 2.18 -11.03
N SER A 10 4.79 3.05 -12.02
CA SER A 10 4.46 4.46 -11.77
C SER A 10 3.20 4.63 -10.92
N SER A 11 2.18 3.80 -11.17
CA SER A 11 0.93 3.81 -10.38
C SER A 11 1.16 3.36 -8.95
N LEU A 12 1.95 2.31 -8.71
CA LEU A 12 2.32 1.85 -7.37
C LEU A 12 3.13 2.91 -6.60
N GLN A 13 4.08 3.55 -7.27
CA GLN A 13 4.85 4.66 -6.70
C GLN A 13 3.97 5.88 -6.40
N HIS A 14 2.95 6.13 -7.23
CA HIS A 14 1.98 7.19 -6.97
C HIS A 14 1.17 6.91 -5.70
N GLU A 15 0.72 5.66 -5.48
CA GLU A 15 0.04 5.27 -4.24
C GLU A 15 0.93 5.48 -3.01
N VAL A 16 2.23 5.16 -3.10
CA VAL A 16 3.18 5.42 -2.00
C VAL A 16 3.26 6.92 -1.68
N ARG A 17 3.34 7.79 -2.69
CA ARG A 17 3.37 9.25 -2.49
C ARG A 17 2.11 9.76 -1.80
N ILE A 18 0.92 9.31 -2.26
CA ILE A 18 -0.35 9.71 -1.63
C ILE A 18 -0.41 9.24 -0.18
N LEU A 19 -0.02 7.99 0.08
CA LEU A 19 -0.04 7.43 1.42
C LEU A 19 0.88 8.21 2.37
N LEU A 20 2.10 8.54 1.94
CA LEU A 20 3.02 9.35 2.74
C LEU A 20 2.51 10.78 2.95
N HIS A 21 1.88 11.37 1.93
CA HIS A 21 1.24 12.67 2.08
C HIS A 21 0.12 12.65 3.13
N LEU A 22 -0.76 11.64 3.10
CA LEU A 22 -1.79 11.47 4.13
C LEU A 22 -1.17 11.22 5.50
N ALA A 23 -0.13 10.39 5.57
CA ALA A 23 0.58 10.11 6.82
C ALA A 23 1.23 11.36 7.42
N SER A 24 1.67 12.32 6.61
CA SER A 24 2.18 13.62 7.08
C SER A 24 1.14 14.49 7.78
N LYS A 25 -0.14 14.14 7.67
CA LYS A 25 -1.27 14.82 8.34
C LYS A 25 -1.65 14.18 9.68
N ILE A 26 -0.99 13.11 10.05
CA ILE A 26 -1.23 12.40 11.33
C ILE A 26 -0.59 13.18 12.47
N ASP A 27 -1.39 13.54 13.47
CA ASP A 27 -0.89 13.87 14.80
C ASP A 27 -0.68 12.57 15.58
N ARG A 28 0.35 12.51 16.43
CA ARG A 28 0.65 11.30 17.24
C ARG A 28 -0.52 10.87 18.12
N ALA A 29 -1.38 11.80 18.54
CA ALA A 29 -2.61 11.50 19.26
C ALA A 29 -3.63 10.69 18.43
N MET A 30 -3.50 10.66 17.11
CA MET A 30 -4.39 9.90 16.20
C MET A 30 -3.93 8.47 15.97
N LEU A 31 -2.75 8.06 16.46
CA LEU A 31 -2.15 6.74 16.15
C LEU A 31 -3.00 5.58 16.66
N ASP A 32 -3.65 5.74 17.81
CA ASP A 32 -4.49 4.71 18.43
C ASP A 32 -5.94 4.74 17.96
N TYR A 33 -6.32 5.74 17.15
CA TYR A 33 -7.70 5.83 16.64
C TYR A 33 -8.05 4.62 15.79
N ARG A 34 -9.23 4.04 16.06
CA ARG A 34 -9.86 2.98 15.29
C ARG A 34 -11.39 3.18 15.30
N PRO A 35 -12.09 3.01 14.17
CA PRO A 35 -13.55 3.20 14.11
C PRO A 35 -14.33 2.19 14.97
N THR A 36 -13.82 0.97 15.08
CA THR A 36 -14.39 -0.09 15.91
C THR A 36 -13.29 -0.89 16.60
N PRO A 37 -13.56 -1.56 17.73
CA PRO A 37 -12.55 -2.35 18.46
C PRO A 37 -11.87 -3.46 17.64
N LYS A 38 -12.52 -3.94 16.57
CA LYS A 38 -12.00 -5.01 15.72
C LYS A 38 -11.26 -4.50 14.47
N GLN A 39 -11.31 -3.20 14.19
CA GLN A 39 -10.55 -2.61 13.09
C GLN A 39 -9.13 -2.25 13.53
N ARG A 40 -8.21 -2.22 12.56
CA ARG A 40 -6.86 -1.72 12.82
C ARG A 40 -6.90 -0.27 13.27
N SER A 41 -6.04 0.09 14.22
CA SER A 41 -5.78 1.50 14.51
C SER A 41 -5.04 2.17 13.34
N THR A 42 -4.90 3.49 13.42
CA THR A 42 -4.13 4.26 12.43
C THR A 42 -2.70 3.70 12.29
N LEU A 43 -2.01 3.46 13.41
CA LEU A 43 -0.65 2.90 13.37
C LEU A 43 -0.64 1.46 12.84
N GLU A 44 -1.55 0.61 13.31
CA GLU A 44 -1.66 -0.78 12.83
C GLU A 44 -1.98 -0.86 11.33
N LEU A 45 -2.77 0.09 10.80
CA LEU A 45 -3.04 0.20 9.37
C LEU A 45 -1.76 0.55 8.59
N LEU A 46 -0.98 1.52 9.07
CA LEU A 46 0.29 1.87 8.44
C LEU A 46 1.31 0.73 8.51
N LYS A 47 1.41 0.05 9.66
CA LYS A 47 2.25 -1.15 9.81
C LYS A 47 1.87 -2.23 8.81
N TYR A 48 0.58 -2.51 8.62
CA TYR A 48 0.11 -3.43 7.60
C TYR A 48 0.52 -2.99 6.19
N LEU A 49 0.32 -1.72 5.86
CA LEU A 49 0.69 -1.16 4.56
C LEU A 49 2.20 -1.18 4.31
N SER A 50 3.03 -1.17 5.37
CA SER A 50 4.49 -1.21 5.25
C SER A 50 5.06 -2.55 4.76
N TYR A 51 4.24 -3.60 4.64
CA TYR A 51 4.70 -4.89 4.10
C TYR A 51 3.75 -5.52 3.07
N MET A 52 2.47 -5.20 3.09
CA MET A 52 1.44 -5.85 2.27
C MET A 52 1.81 -5.85 0.77
N GLY A 53 2.06 -4.68 0.22
CA GLY A 53 2.31 -4.53 -1.22
C GLY A 53 3.55 -5.28 -1.72
N PRO A 54 4.76 -5.03 -1.17
CA PRO A 54 5.96 -5.76 -1.55
C PRO A 54 5.86 -7.28 -1.38
N THR A 55 5.18 -7.75 -0.34
CA THR A 55 5.00 -9.20 -0.12
C THR A 55 4.12 -9.82 -1.19
N LEU A 56 3.02 -9.15 -1.57
CA LEU A 56 2.15 -9.61 -2.67
C LEU A 56 2.84 -9.56 -4.03
N VAL A 57 3.70 -8.56 -4.28
CA VAL A 57 4.54 -8.54 -5.50
C VAL A 57 5.49 -9.73 -5.52
N LYS A 58 6.20 -9.99 -4.42
CA LYS A 58 7.09 -11.17 -4.31
C LYS A 58 6.34 -12.48 -4.53
N LEU A 59 5.12 -12.59 -4.00
CA LEU A 59 4.25 -13.76 -4.22
C LEU A 59 3.91 -13.93 -5.70
N ALA A 60 3.46 -12.87 -6.37
CA ALA A 60 3.12 -12.91 -7.79
C ALA A 60 4.31 -13.30 -8.68
N LEU A 61 5.53 -12.95 -8.26
CA LEU A 61 6.77 -13.26 -8.95
C LEU A 61 7.37 -14.64 -8.57
N GLY A 62 6.70 -15.40 -7.70
CA GLY A 62 7.20 -16.69 -7.22
C GLY A 62 8.46 -16.59 -6.35
N LYS A 63 8.76 -15.41 -5.80
CA LYS A 63 9.89 -15.17 -4.89
C LYS A 63 9.59 -15.58 -3.44
N VAL A 64 8.34 -15.85 -3.14
CA VAL A 64 7.86 -16.42 -1.88
C VAL A 64 6.78 -17.44 -2.19
N GLU A 65 6.71 -18.50 -1.38
CA GLU A 65 5.75 -19.57 -1.59
C GLU A 65 4.34 -19.16 -1.17
N ARG A 66 3.36 -19.47 -2.02
CA ARG A 66 1.95 -19.26 -1.72
C ARG A 66 1.51 -20.26 -0.64
N GLY A 67 0.92 -19.75 0.43
CA GLY A 67 0.44 -20.57 1.54
C GLY A 67 1.49 -20.84 2.61
N ASP A 68 2.71 -20.36 2.46
CA ASP A 68 3.67 -20.36 3.56
C ASP A 68 3.28 -19.30 4.60
N PRO A 69 2.71 -19.70 5.76
CA PRO A 69 2.37 -18.77 6.81
C PRO A 69 3.59 -18.08 7.43
N GLY A 70 4.77 -18.73 7.36
CA GLY A 70 6.01 -18.20 7.92
C GLY A 70 6.44 -16.89 7.27
N VAL A 71 6.27 -16.76 5.96
CA VAL A 71 6.58 -15.51 5.24
C VAL A 71 5.74 -14.35 5.76
N TRP A 72 4.42 -14.55 5.87
CA TRP A 72 3.51 -13.50 6.36
C TRP A 72 3.74 -13.18 7.83
N MET A 73 3.99 -14.19 8.65
CA MET A 73 4.30 -13.99 10.07
C MET A 73 5.60 -13.20 10.25
N ALA A 74 6.66 -13.57 9.54
CA ALA A 74 7.95 -12.87 9.66
C ALA A 74 7.87 -11.38 9.26
N VAL A 75 7.19 -11.05 8.13
CA VAL A 75 7.07 -9.64 7.71
C VAL A 75 6.13 -8.86 8.62
N ARG A 76 5.08 -9.48 9.14
CA ARG A 76 4.18 -8.89 10.13
C ARG A 76 4.92 -8.59 11.44
N ASP A 77 5.62 -9.58 11.99
CA ASP A 77 6.30 -9.44 13.27
C ASP A 77 7.41 -8.39 13.19
N ALA A 78 8.12 -8.32 12.05
CA ALA A 78 9.06 -7.23 11.78
C ALA A 78 8.37 -5.86 11.69
N ALA A 79 7.15 -5.78 11.14
CA ALA A 79 6.39 -4.53 11.05
C ALA A 79 5.83 -4.13 12.43
N GLU A 80 5.39 -5.09 13.25
CA GLU A 80 4.88 -4.80 14.60
C GLU A 80 5.96 -4.23 15.53
N ALA A 81 7.22 -4.58 15.31
CA ALA A 81 8.34 -4.04 16.09
C ALA A 81 8.67 -2.57 15.79
N ARG A 82 8.19 -2.02 14.64
CA ARG A 82 8.49 -0.65 14.21
C ARG A 82 7.68 0.37 15.01
N ASP A 83 8.29 1.50 15.29
CA ASP A 83 7.56 2.70 15.70
C ASP A 83 6.90 3.40 14.49
N PHE A 84 6.31 4.58 14.71
CA PHE A 84 5.64 5.34 13.63
C PHE A 84 6.61 5.82 12.56
N ASP A 85 7.75 6.37 12.96
CA ASP A 85 8.72 6.96 12.03
C ASP A 85 9.42 5.86 11.20
N GLU A 86 9.78 4.75 11.84
CA GLU A 86 10.29 3.54 11.16
C GLU A 86 9.28 2.93 10.20
N THR A 87 7.99 2.96 10.55
CA THR A 87 6.91 2.50 9.68
C THR A 87 6.80 3.38 8.43
N LEU A 88 6.89 4.70 8.57
CA LEU A 88 6.86 5.61 7.41
C LEU A 88 8.11 5.45 6.54
N ALA A 89 9.28 5.25 7.12
CA ALA A 89 10.51 4.97 6.38
C ALA A 89 10.40 3.67 5.56
N ALA A 90 9.79 2.62 6.16
CA ALA A 90 9.54 1.36 5.44
C ALA A 90 8.55 1.54 4.29
N ILE A 91 7.50 2.35 4.45
CA ILE A 91 6.56 2.67 3.37
C ILE A 91 7.28 3.48 2.26
N ALA A 92 8.08 4.47 2.61
CA ALA A 92 8.82 5.29 1.64
C ALA A 92 9.76 4.44 0.78
N ALA A 93 10.41 3.42 1.36
CA ALA A 93 11.27 2.49 0.65
C ALA A 93 10.53 1.66 -0.43
N HIS A 94 9.20 1.59 -0.41
CA HIS A 94 8.43 0.88 -1.44
C HIS A 94 8.61 1.47 -2.83
N THR A 95 8.89 2.76 -2.95
CA THR A 95 9.16 3.42 -4.24
C THR A 95 10.29 2.72 -5.00
N GLU A 96 11.40 2.45 -4.32
CA GLU A 96 12.54 1.72 -4.89
C GLU A 96 12.27 0.21 -4.94
N THR A 97 11.61 -0.33 -3.92
CA THR A 97 11.29 -1.75 -3.83
C THR A 97 10.47 -2.23 -5.04
N TYR A 98 9.43 -1.47 -5.45
CA TYR A 98 8.62 -1.83 -6.61
C TYR A 98 9.43 -1.74 -7.91
N ALA A 99 10.27 -0.72 -8.08
CA ALA A 99 11.13 -0.59 -9.24
C ALA A 99 12.09 -1.80 -9.35
N THR A 100 12.75 -2.15 -8.23
CA THR A 100 13.70 -3.27 -8.17
C THR A 100 13.02 -4.62 -8.38
N LEU A 101 11.89 -4.89 -7.71
CA LEU A 101 11.20 -6.17 -7.82
C LEU A 101 10.70 -6.44 -9.25
N LEU A 102 10.31 -5.37 -9.97
CA LEU A 102 9.75 -5.46 -11.32
C LEU A 102 10.77 -5.13 -12.42
N ALA A 103 12.05 -4.89 -12.09
CA ALA A 103 13.07 -4.48 -13.06
C ALA A 103 13.16 -5.44 -14.27
N ASP A 104 13.32 -6.73 -13.99
CA ASP A 104 13.50 -7.79 -14.99
C ASP A 104 12.19 -8.43 -15.46
N VAL A 105 11.03 -7.92 -15.02
CA VAL A 105 9.71 -8.42 -15.42
C VAL A 105 9.30 -7.77 -16.74
N SER A 106 8.92 -8.56 -17.73
CA SER A 106 8.39 -8.06 -18.99
C SER A 106 6.87 -7.87 -18.95
N ASP A 107 6.32 -7.18 -19.95
CA ASP A 107 4.87 -7.10 -20.14
C ASP A 107 4.25 -8.48 -20.46
N GLU A 108 5.02 -9.39 -21.04
CA GLU A 108 4.60 -10.77 -21.30
C GLU A 108 4.52 -11.57 -20.01
N ASP A 109 5.49 -11.42 -19.10
CA ASP A 109 5.47 -12.05 -17.77
C ASP A 109 4.24 -11.59 -16.98
N LEU A 110 3.82 -10.33 -17.13
CA LEU A 110 2.61 -9.84 -16.48
C LEU A 110 1.32 -10.46 -17.05
N ARG A 111 1.35 -10.94 -18.30
CA ARG A 111 0.22 -11.68 -18.91
C ARG A 111 0.23 -13.17 -18.60
N ALA A 112 1.34 -13.71 -18.11
CA ALA A 112 1.44 -15.13 -17.80
C ALA A 112 0.40 -15.54 -16.75
N GLU A 113 -0.17 -16.74 -16.93
CA GLU A 113 -1.14 -17.31 -15.98
C GLU A 113 -0.50 -17.46 -14.60
N PHE A 114 -1.25 -17.15 -13.60
CA PHE A 114 -0.85 -17.21 -12.20
C PHE A 114 -2.00 -17.74 -11.36
N GLU A 115 -1.72 -18.64 -10.43
CA GLU A 115 -2.70 -19.13 -9.46
C GLU A 115 -2.79 -18.16 -8.29
N GLY A 116 -3.81 -17.30 -8.30
CA GLY A 116 -4.10 -16.33 -7.25
C GLY A 116 -4.88 -16.94 -6.08
N PHE A 117 -5.30 -16.11 -5.12
CA PHE A 117 -6.08 -16.57 -3.96
C PHE A 117 -7.50 -17.04 -4.34
N SER A 118 -8.05 -16.52 -5.42
CA SER A 118 -9.41 -16.83 -5.90
C SER A 118 -9.42 -17.67 -7.18
N GLY A 119 -8.31 -18.36 -7.47
CA GLY A 119 -8.14 -19.18 -8.68
C GLY A 119 -7.24 -18.53 -9.71
N LYS A 120 -7.30 -19.07 -10.96
CA LYS A 120 -6.45 -18.66 -12.06
C LYS A 120 -6.70 -17.22 -12.49
N THR A 121 -5.64 -16.49 -12.69
CA THR A 121 -5.61 -15.10 -13.17
C THR A 121 -4.30 -14.82 -13.89
N THR A 122 -4.01 -13.61 -14.33
CA THR A 122 -2.67 -13.20 -14.75
C THR A 122 -1.93 -12.49 -13.63
N ARG A 123 -0.58 -12.53 -13.66
CA ARG A 123 0.24 -11.81 -12.67
C ARG A 123 -0.13 -10.33 -12.63
N GLY A 124 -0.29 -9.70 -13.80
CA GLY A 124 -0.66 -8.28 -13.90
C GLY A 124 -2.03 -7.99 -13.28
N ALA A 125 -3.04 -8.81 -13.56
CA ALA A 125 -4.37 -8.65 -12.95
C ALA A 125 -4.33 -8.84 -11.43
N PHE A 126 -3.55 -9.80 -10.93
CA PHE A 126 -3.35 -9.99 -9.49
C PHE A 126 -2.69 -8.76 -8.86
N LEU A 127 -1.63 -8.21 -9.48
CA LEU A 127 -0.96 -7.01 -8.96
C LEU A 127 -1.87 -5.78 -8.97
N VAL A 128 -2.67 -5.60 -10.02
CA VAL A 128 -3.66 -4.50 -10.06
C VAL A 128 -4.70 -4.68 -8.96
N ASN A 129 -5.33 -5.86 -8.88
CA ASN A 129 -6.47 -6.06 -7.99
C ASN A 129 -6.08 -6.11 -6.51
N LEU A 130 -4.95 -6.69 -6.14
CA LEU A 130 -4.58 -6.88 -4.74
C LEU A 130 -3.53 -5.88 -4.23
N VAL A 131 -2.64 -5.41 -5.08
CA VAL A 131 -1.63 -4.44 -4.65
C VAL A 131 -2.11 -3.02 -4.92
N LEU A 132 -2.35 -2.67 -6.18
CA LEU A 132 -2.71 -1.29 -6.54
C LEU A 132 -4.09 -0.89 -5.95
N CYS A 133 -5.12 -1.70 -6.19
CA CYS A 133 -6.45 -1.45 -5.61
C CYS A 133 -6.44 -1.59 -4.09
N GLY A 134 -5.62 -2.49 -3.53
CA GLY A 134 -5.43 -2.61 -2.09
C GLY A 134 -4.84 -1.34 -1.47
N CYS A 135 -3.79 -0.77 -2.09
CA CYS A 135 -3.23 0.51 -1.65
C CYS A 135 -4.29 1.63 -1.70
N ALA A 136 -5.05 1.72 -2.80
CA ALA A 136 -6.11 2.72 -2.95
C ALA A 136 -7.23 2.57 -1.90
N ALA A 137 -7.63 1.34 -1.60
CA ALA A 137 -8.65 1.06 -0.57
C ALA A 137 -8.18 1.47 0.83
N TYR A 138 -6.95 1.09 1.20
CA TYR A 138 -6.41 1.39 2.54
C TYR A 138 -6.01 2.86 2.71
N ARG A 139 -5.54 3.55 1.67
CA ARG A 139 -5.33 5.00 1.75
C ARG A 139 -6.66 5.75 1.95
N THR A 140 -7.76 5.26 1.33
CA THR A 140 -9.09 5.81 1.57
C THR A 140 -9.52 5.58 3.02
N GLN A 141 -9.23 4.41 3.58
CA GLN A 141 -9.46 4.14 5.00
C GLN A 141 -8.66 5.11 5.89
N LEU A 142 -7.37 5.33 5.60
CA LEU A 142 -6.55 6.30 6.34
C LEU A 142 -7.11 7.72 6.23
N PHE A 143 -7.51 8.14 5.02
CA PHE A 143 -8.14 9.44 4.81
C PHE A 143 -9.39 9.62 5.68
N LEU A 144 -10.25 8.60 5.75
CA LEU A 144 -11.45 8.62 6.60
C LEU A 144 -11.11 8.65 8.10
N TYR A 145 -10.05 7.95 8.52
CA TYR A 145 -9.57 8.02 9.90
C TYR A 145 -9.11 9.44 10.27
N LEU A 146 -8.35 10.08 9.39
CA LEU A 146 -7.92 11.47 9.58
C LEU A 146 -9.10 12.43 9.66
N LYS A 147 -10.10 12.29 8.77
CA LYS A 147 -11.35 13.07 8.83
C LYS A 147 -12.08 12.88 10.15
N ALA A 148 -12.20 11.65 10.63
CA ALA A 148 -12.84 11.33 11.91
C ALA A 148 -12.05 11.87 13.12
N CYS A 149 -10.75 12.06 12.97
CA CYS A 149 -9.88 12.68 13.98
C CYS A 149 -9.82 14.22 13.87
N GLY A 150 -10.68 14.86 13.09
CA GLY A 150 -10.80 16.32 13.01
C GLY A 150 -9.97 17.00 11.92
N ARG A 151 -9.35 16.22 10.98
CA ARG A 151 -8.64 16.80 9.81
C ARG A 151 -9.65 17.21 8.72
N GLU A 152 -10.53 18.17 9.06
CA GLU A 152 -11.62 18.58 8.17
C GLU A 152 -11.16 19.26 6.89
N GLU A 153 -9.97 19.87 6.88
CA GLU A 153 -9.36 20.54 5.74
C GLU A 153 -8.95 19.57 4.60
N LEU A 154 -8.86 18.26 4.87
CA LEU A 154 -8.49 17.29 3.85
C LEU A 154 -9.60 17.18 2.79
N THR A 155 -9.19 17.21 1.53
CA THR A 155 -10.06 17.19 0.37
C THR A 155 -9.72 16.02 -0.58
N THR A 156 -10.42 15.95 -1.71
CA THR A 156 -10.09 15.02 -2.79
C THR A 156 -8.68 15.23 -3.37
N ALA A 157 -8.11 16.44 -3.25
CA ALA A 157 -6.72 16.70 -3.66
C ALA A 157 -5.73 15.86 -2.82
N ASN A 158 -5.94 15.80 -1.51
CA ASN A 158 -5.14 14.97 -0.60
C ASN A 158 -5.32 13.47 -0.92
N LEU A 159 -6.58 13.04 -1.13
CA LEU A 159 -6.92 11.63 -1.36
C LEU A 159 -6.42 11.10 -2.72
N TRP A 160 -6.52 11.88 -3.80
CA TRP A 160 -6.26 11.39 -5.16
C TRP A 160 -4.92 11.85 -5.74
N ARG A 161 -4.40 12.96 -5.27
CA ARG A 161 -3.20 13.58 -5.85
C ARG A 161 -2.02 13.62 -4.87
N GLY A 162 -2.26 13.41 -3.58
CA GLY A 162 -1.23 13.52 -2.55
C GLY A 162 -0.67 14.94 -2.42
N VAL A 163 -1.54 15.94 -2.51
CA VAL A 163 -1.19 17.36 -2.36
C VAL A 163 -2.27 18.09 -1.55
N ASP A 164 -1.89 19.17 -0.91
CA ASP A 164 -2.87 20.05 -0.28
C ASP A 164 -3.68 20.83 -1.33
N ALA A 165 -4.95 21.08 -1.05
CA ALA A 165 -5.75 21.97 -1.88
C ALA A 165 -5.18 23.40 -1.78
N PRO A 166 -5.23 24.21 -2.86
CA PRO A 166 -4.95 25.63 -2.75
C PRO A 166 -5.82 26.26 -1.65
N ALA A 167 -5.23 27.19 -0.90
CA ALA A 167 -6.04 27.96 0.06
C ALA A 167 -7.23 28.57 -0.69
N ALA A 168 -8.42 28.45 -0.09
CA ALA A 168 -9.58 29.17 -0.62
C ALA A 168 -9.28 30.68 -0.59
N VAL A 169 -9.30 31.30 -1.77
CA VAL A 169 -9.15 32.76 -1.94
C VAL A 169 -10.45 33.44 -1.51
#